data_409feeaed8eb79ea8451aa1b69a22d7c
#
_entry.id   409feeaed8eb79ea8451aa1b69a22d7c
#
_cell.length_a   1.000
_cell.length_b   1.000
_cell.length_c   1.000
_cell.angle_alpha   90.00
_cell.angle_beta   90.00
_cell.angle_gamma   90.00
#
_symmetry.space_group_name_H-M   'P 1'
#
loop_
_entity.id
_entity.type
_entity.pdbx_description
1 polymer ?
#
loop_
_entity_poly.entity_id
_entity_poly.type
_entity_poly.pdbx_seq_one_letter_code
_entity_poly.pdbx_strand_id
1 'polypeptide(L)'
;KGERRAKMRPHRAAAGGIARTFQNIALFKGMSTLDNIMTGRTLKMKKGFFWQVLRHGPAMQEEIAHRRVVEDIIDFLQIEHIRKLPVGKLPYGLQKRVELGRALAMEPELLLLDEPMAGMNVEEKQDMCRFVLDVNDEFGTTIVLIEHDMGVVMDISDRVVVLDYGKKIGDGTPEEVRNNADVISAYLGTSH
;
A
#
# COMPACT_ATOMS: atom_id res chain seq x y z
N LYS A 1 -10.56 13.41 14.10
CA LYS A 1 -9.53 12.51 14.67
C LYS A 1 -9.87 12.28 16.15
N GLY A 2 -9.78 11.03 16.64
CA GLY A 2 -10.08 10.70 18.06
C GLY A 2 -11.47 10.10 18.35
N GLU A 3 -12.35 9.97 17.38
CA GLU A 3 -13.63 9.29 17.57
C GLU A 3 -13.48 7.76 17.53
N ARG A 4 -13.90 7.09 18.60
CA ARG A 4 -14.02 5.62 18.60
C ARG A 4 -15.24 5.21 17.79
N ARG A 5 -15.06 4.43 16.73
CA ARG A 5 -16.14 3.88 15.90
C ARG A 5 -16.14 2.36 16.00
N ALA A 6 -17.20 1.80 16.58
CA ALA A 6 -17.36 0.35 16.76
C ALA A 6 -17.51 -0.42 15.43
N LYS A 7 -18.06 0.19 14.38
CA LYS A 7 -18.18 -0.37 13.03
C LYS A 7 -17.98 0.73 11.99
N MET A 8 -17.05 0.53 11.07
CA MET A 8 -16.83 1.42 9.93
C MET A 8 -17.03 0.65 8.63
N ARG A 9 -17.87 1.16 7.72
CA ARG A 9 -18.01 0.58 6.38
C ARG A 9 -16.75 0.87 5.57
N PRO A 10 -16.27 -0.06 4.70
CA PRO A 10 -15.02 0.12 3.93
C PRO A 10 -14.91 1.45 3.18
N HIS A 11 -15.97 1.88 2.51
CA HIS A 11 -15.97 3.15 1.79
C HIS A 11 -15.80 4.39 2.69
N ARG A 12 -16.28 4.32 3.96
CA ARG A 12 -16.07 5.40 4.93
C ARG A 12 -14.66 5.39 5.49
N ALA A 13 -14.03 4.23 5.64
CA ALA A 13 -12.63 4.13 6.01
C ALA A 13 -11.75 4.74 4.90
N ALA A 14 -12.01 4.39 3.66
CA ALA A 14 -11.31 4.95 2.50
C ALA A 14 -11.51 6.46 2.38
N ALA A 15 -12.75 6.96 2.53
CA ALA A 15 -13.02 8.41 2.55
C ALA A 15 -12.38 9.13 3.75
N GLY A 16 -12.10 8.40 4.84
CA GLY A 16 -11.39 8.87 6.02
C GLY A 16 -9.86 8.81 5.92
N GLY A 17 -9.30 8.57 4.73
CA GLY A 17 -7.85 8.57 4.50
C GLY A 17 -7.16 7.24 4.84
N ILE A 18 -7.89 6.12 4.88
CA ILE A 18 -7.31 4.79 5.09
C ILE A 18 -7.26 4.05 3.76
N ALA A 19 -6.07 3.70 3.29
CA ALA A 19 -5.88 2.79 2.16
C ALA A 19 -5.38 1.42 2.65
N ARG A 20 -5.66 0.38 1.87
CA ARG A 20 -5.19 -0.98 2.13
C ARG A 20 -4.80 -1.64 0.81
N THR A 21 -3.65 -2.31 0.80
CA THR A 21 -3.34 -3.35 -0.18
C THR A 21 -3.88 -4.70 0.30
N PHE A 22 -3.98 -5.66 -0.59
CA PHE A 22 -4.45 -7.00 -0.26
C PHE A 22 -3.32 -8.00 -0.48
N GLN A 23 -3.28 -9.07 0.29
CA GLN A 23 -2.35 -10.18 0.11
C GLN A 23 -2.39 -10.70 -1.34
N ASN A 24 -3.59 -10.90 -1.88
CA ASN A 24 -3.79 -11.24 -3.29
C ASN A 24 -3.97 -9.97 -4.13
N ILE A 25 -3.16 -9.83 -5.18
CA ILE A 25 -3.20 -8.69 -6.09
C ILE A 25 -4.60 -8.53 -6.70
N ALA A 26 -5.26 -7.42 -6.38
CA ALA A 26 -6.61 -7.10 -6.83
C ALA A 26 -6.61 -6.04 -7.95
N LEU A 27 -5.78 -6.25 -8.99
CA LEU A 27 -5.70 -5.36 -10.15
C LEU A 27 -6.63 -5.79 -11.29
N PHE A 28 -7.07 -4.84 -12.09
CA PHE A 28 -7.84 -5.07 -13.32
C PHE A 28 -6.90 -5.49 -14.45
N LYS A 29 -6.73 -6.79 -14.67
CA LYS A 29 -5.70 -7.38 -15.55
C LYS A 29 -5.71 -6.85 -16.98
N GLY A 30 -6.87 -6.47 -17.52
CA GLY A 30 -7.03 -5.93 -18.86
C GLY A 30 -6.76 -4.42 -18.98
N MET A 31 -6.67 -3.70 -17.88
CA MET A 31 -6.41 -2.27 -17.86
C MET A 31 -4.91 -1.98 -17.84
N SER A 32 -4.52 -0.80 -18.35
CA SER A 32 -3.13 -0.34 -18.25
C SER A 32 -2.72 -0.07 -16.80
N THR A 33 -1.41 0.01 -16.55
CA THR A 33 -0.85 0.43 -15.28
C THR A 33 -1.43 1.76 -14.82
N LEU A 34 -1.40 2.77 -15.69
CA LEU A 34 -1.95 4.10 -15.42
C LEU A 34 -3.43 4.05 -15.06
N ASP A 35 -4.24 3.31 -15.81
CA ASP A 35 -5.68 3.23 -15.56
C ASP A 35 -5.98 2.49 -14.25
N ASN A 36 -5.20 1.46 -13.90
CA ASN A 36 -5.30 0.79 -12.60
C ASN A 36 -5.04 1.76 -11.44
N ILE A 37 -3.98 2.55 -11.51
CA ILE A 37 -3.64 3.54 -10.47
C ILE A 37 -4.72 4.64 -10.44
N MET A 38 -5.22 5.09 -11.60
CA MET A 38 -6.32 6.06 -11.70
C MET A 38 -7.59 5.61 -10.95
N THR A 39 -7.86 4.29 -10.85
CA THR A 39 -9.01 3.82 -10.05
C THR A 39 -8.93 4.24 -8.59
N GLY A 40 -7.72 4.41 -8.03
CA GLY A 40 -7.51 4.94 -6.68
C GLY A 40 -8.03 6.37 -6.50
N ARG A 41 -8.13 7.16 -7.57
CA ARG A 41 -8.65 8.54 -7.53
C ARG A 41 -10.16 8.64 -7.48
N THR A 42 -10.90 7.53 -7.70
CA THR A 42 -12.37 7.53 -7.83
C THR A 42 -13.09 8.21 -6.65
N LEU A 43 -12.59 8.03 -5.42
CA LEU A 43 -13.19 8.67 -4.24
C LEU A 43 -12.89 10.17 -4.13
N LYS A 44 -11.88 10.66 -4.84
CA LYS A 44 -11.47 12.07 -4.87
C LYS A 44 -12.16 12.85 -5.99
N MET A 45 -12.69 12.17 -7.00
CA MET A 45 -13.42 12.78 -8.11
C MET A 45 -14.79 13.27 -7.62
N LYS A 46 -15.02 14.57 -7.69
CA LYS A 46 -16.25 15.22 -7.17
C LYS A 46 -17.37 15.28 -8.21
N LYS A 47 -17.04 15.18 -9.50
CA LYS A 47 -18.03 15.34 -10.58
C LYS A 47 -18.63 14.02 -10.97
N GLY A 48 -19.96 13.95 -10.88
CA GLY A 48 -20.72 12.75 -11.15
C GLY A 48 -20.63 12.27 -12.60
N PHE A 49 -21.00 11.03 -12.81
CA PHE A 49 -20.97 10.26 -14.06
C PHE A 49 -21.43 11.04 -15.31
N PHE A 50 -22.45 11.88 -15.20
CA PHE A 50 -22.98 12.68 -16.31
C PHE A 50 -21.96 13.66 -16.91
N TRP A 51 -21.12 14.29 -16.10
CA TRP A 51 -20.09 15.23 -16.55
C TRP A 51 -18.87 14.53 -17.14
N GLN A 52 -18.59 13.31 -16.70
CA GLN A 52 -17.51 12.47 -17.26
C GLN A 52 -17.86 11.98 -18.69
N VAL A 53 -19.13 11.70 -18.97
CA VAL A 53 -19.58 11.27 -20.31
C VAL A 53 -19.48 12.41 -21.34
N LEU A 54 -19.72 13.65 -20.92
CA LEU A 54 -19.71 14.82 -21.84
C LEU A 54 -18.30 15.33 -22.20
N ARG A 55 -17.23 14.87 -21.50
CA ARG A 55 -15.82 15.21 -21.77
C ARG A 55 -15.51 16.68 -22.09
N HIS A 56 -16.28 17.64 -21.60
CA HIS A 56 -16.13 19.07 -21.88
C HIS A 56 -15.99 19.92 -20.60
N GLY A 57 -15.09 20.92 -20.64
CA GLY A 57 -14.95 21.95 -19.62
C GLY A 57 -14.38 21.46 -18.27
N PRO A 58 -15.06 21.74 -17.15
CA PRO A 58 -14.51 21.54 -15.81
C PRO A 58 -14.22 20.10 -15.42
N ALA A 59 -14.89 19.11 -16.04
CA ALA A 59 -14.64 17.68 -15.79
C ALA A 59 -13.31 17.22 -16.40
N MET A 60 -12.93 17.78 -17.54
CA MET A 60 -11.65 17.51 -18.20
C MET A 60 -10.48 18.07 -17.38
N GLN A 61 -10.64 19.27 -16.79
CA GLN A 61 -9.60 19.85 -15.93
C GLN A 61 -9.40 19.01 -14.64
N GLU A 62 -10.48 18.51 -14.06
CA GLU A 62 -10.41 17.61 -12.91
C GLU A 62 -9.70 16.30 -13.26
N GLU A 63 -10.04 15.68 -14.40
CA GLU A 63 -9.36 14.47 -14.90
C GLU A 63 -7.86 14.71 -15.13
N ILE A 64 -7.49 15.83 -15.74
CA ILE A 64 -6.08 16.20 -15.98
C ILE A 64 -5.34 16.37 -14.63
N ALA A 65 -5.96 17.00 -13.64
CA ALA A 65 -5.36 17.17 -12.32
C ALA A 65 -5.13 15.81 -11.63
N HIS A 66 -6.14 14.92 -11.66
CA HIS A 66 -5.98 13.57 -11.10
C HIS A 66 -4.94 12.74 -11.84
N ARG A 67 -4.85 12.91 -13.17
CA ARG A 67 -3.87 12.22 -13.98
C ARG A 67 -2.43 12.66 -13.65
N ARG A 68 -2.20 13.95 -13.36
CA ARG A 68 -0.89 14.43 -12.92
C ARG A 68 -0.44 13.74 -11.63
N VAL A 69 -1.32 13.68 -10.63
CA VAL A 69 -1.02 12.97 -9.39
C VAL A 69 -0.65 11.49 -9.63
N VAL A 70 -1.32 10.84 -10.58
CA VAL A 70 -1.01 9.45 -10.93
C VAL A 70 0.31 9.33 -11.68
N GLU A 71 0.66 10.27 -12.57
CA GLU A 71 1.96 10.27 -13.23
C GLU A 71 3.09 10.51 -12.21
N ASP A 72 2.91 11.42 -11.23
CA ASP A 72 3.89 11.64 -10.15
C ASP A 72 4.11 10.36 -9.32
N ILE A 73 3.05 9.59 -9.06
CA ILE A 73 3.15 8.28 -8.37
C ILE A 73 3.87 7.24 -9.23
N ILE A 74 3.63 7.24 -10.55
CA ILE A 74 4.29 6.35 -11.51
C ILE A 74 5.80 6.63 -11.51
N ASP A 75 6.20 7.90 -11.55
CA ASP A 75 7.59 8.35 -11.48
C ASP A 75 8.22 7.94 -10.13
N PHE A 76 7.54 8.23 -9.02
CA PHE A 76 7.99 7.85 -7.67
C PHE A 76 8.27 6.35 -7.55
N LEU A 77 7.40 5.50 -8.12
CA LEU A 77 7.55 4.03 -8.08
C LEU A 77 8.46 3.50 -9.20
N GLN A 78 9.03 4.36 -10.05
CA GLN A 78 9.94 4.00 -11.15
C GLN A 78 9.33 2.98 -12.13
N ILE A 79 8.06 3.20 -12.50
CA ILE A 79 7.29 2.31 -13.39
C ILE A 79 6.78 3.01 -14.65
N GLU A 80 7.42 4.09 -15.09
CA GLU A 80 7.05 4.88 -16.28
C GLU A 80 7.08 4.02 -17.56
N HIS A 81 8.07 3.13 -17.64
CA HIS A 81 8.29 2.25 -18.79
C HIS A 81 7.15 1.25 -19.03
N ILE A 82 6.35 0.94 -17.98
CA ILE A 82 5.20 0.04 -18.08
C ILE A 82 3.85 0.76 -18.01
N ARG A 83 3.81 2.08 -17.91
CA ARG A 83 2.59 2.86 -17.64
C ARG A 83 1.41 2.57 -18.57
N LYS A 84 1.69 2.20 -19.84
CA LYS A 84 0.69 1.87 -20.85
C LYS A 84 0.44 0.36 -21.02
N LEU A 85 1.24 -0.46 -20.35
CA LEU A 85 1.11 -1.92 -20.47
C LEU A 85 -0.06 -2.43 -19.63
N PRO A 86 -0.82 -3.43 -20.13
CA PRO A 86 -1.82 -4.12 -19.33
C PRO A 86 -1.16 -4.83 -18.16
N VAL A 87 -1.67 -4.62 -16.94
CA VAL A 87 -1.04 -5.15 -15.72
C VAL A 87 -1.00 -6.66 -15.67
N GLY A 88 -1.94 -7.35 -16.34
CA GLY A 88 -1.93 -8.80 -16.42
C GLY A 88 -0.74 -9.42 -17.18
N LYS A 89 0.05 -8.60 -17.89
CA LYS A 89 1.27 -9.01 -18.60
C LYS A 89 2.55 -8.72 -17.82
N LEU A 90 2.46 -8.05 -16.68
CA LEU A 90 3.61 -7.63 -15.89
C LEU A 90 4.12 -8.78 -15.02
N PRO A 91 5.44 -8.85 -14.76
CA PRO A 91 5.99 -9.65 -13.68
C PRO A 91 5.34 -9.32 -12.33
N TYR A 92 5.36 -10.29 -11.41
CA TYR A 92 4.66 -10.20 -10.14
C TYR A 92 5.09 -8.99 -9.29
N GLY A 93 6.39 -8.73 -9.17
CA GLY A 93 6.94 -7.59 -8.43
C GLY A 93 6.44 -6.25 -8.98
N LEU A 94 6.37 -6.09 -10.32
CA LEU A 94 5.80 -4.89 -10.93
C LEU A 94 4.29 -4.76 -10.68
N GLN A 95 3.54 -5.87 -10.66
CA GLN A 95 2.12 -5.82 -10.26
C GLN A 95 1.95 -5.32 -8.83
N LYS A 96 2.81 -5.75 -7.89
CA LYS A 96 2.82 -5.26 -6.50
C LYS A 96 3.13 -3.77 -6.41
N ARG A 97 4.07 -3.25 -7.22
CA ARG A 97 4.33 -1.79 -7.31
C ARG A 97 3.09 -1.04 -7.82
N VAL A 98 2.39 -1.57 -8.82
CA VAL A 98 1.14 -0.97 -9.32
C VAL A 98 0.04 -0.98 -8.25
N GLU A 99 -0.05 -2.04 -7.45
CA GLU A 99 -1.00 -2.12 -6.34
C GLU A 99 -0.70 -1.06 -5.26
N LEU A 100 0.57 -0.89 -4.90
CA LEU A 100 1.01 0.19 -4.01
C LEU A 100 0.66 1.56 -4.60
N GLY A 101 0.95 1.81 -5.88
CA GLY A 101 0.62 3.05 -6.57
C GLY A 101 -0.88 3.36 -6.55
N ARG A 102 -1.73 2.35 -6.71
CA ARG A 102 -3.18 2.52 -6.61
C ARG A 102 -3.62 2.92 -5.19
N ALA A 103 -2.98 2.37 -4.17
CA ALA A 103 -3.26 2.76 -2.79
C ALA A 103 -2.77 4.19 -2.50
N LEU A 104 -1.58 4.57 -2.98
CA LEU A 104 -1.03 5.93 -2.86
C LEU A 104 -1.88 6.97 -3.60
N ALA A 105 -2.49 6.60 -4.73
CA ALA A 105 -3.39 7.47 -5.47
C ALA A 105 -4.61 7.92 -4.66
N MET A 106 -4.93 7.25 -3.57
CA MET A 106 -5.95 7.71 -2.61
C MET A 106 -5.45 8.85 -1.71
N GLU A 107 -4.14 9.18 -1.73
CA GLU A 107 -3.48 10.11 -0.79
C GLU A 107 -3.85 9.77 0.66
N PRO A 108 -3.47 8.58 1.15
CA PRO A 108 -3.90 8.11 2.46
C PRO A 108 -3.13 8.79 3.60
N GLU A 109 -3.80 9.00 4.74
CA GLU A 109 -3.15 9.33 6.01
C GLU A 109 -2.62 8.06 6.71
N LEU A 110 -3.27 6.92 6.45
CA LEU A 110 -2.90 5.60 6.99
C LEU A 110 -2.93 4.57 5.85
N LEU A 111 -1.80 3.91 5.63
CA LEU A 111 -1.63 2.85 4.64
C LEU A 111 -1.44 1.50 5.34
N LEU A 112 -2.33 0.55 5.06
CA LEU A 112 -2.25 -0.82 5.57
C LEU A 112 -1.68 -1.71 4.47
N LEU A 113 -0.51 -2.29 4.69
CA LEU A 113 0.19 -3.19 3.78
C LEU A 113 0.11 -4.62 4.32
N ASP A 114 -0.50 -5.51 3.56
CA ASP A 114 -0.71 -6.91 3.93
C ASP A 114 0.19 -7.80 3.06
N GLU A 115 1.31 -8.25 3.64
CA GLU A 115 2.37 -9.02 2.98
C GLU A 115 2.80 -8.45 1.60
N PRO A 116 3.19 -7.17 1.53
CA PRO A 116 3.48 -6.53 0.24
C PRO A 116 4.68 -7.15 -0.47
N MET A 117 5.58 -7.82 0.26
CA MET A 117 6.82 -8.39 -0.27
C MET A 117 6.74 -9.90 -0.52
N ALA A 118 5.59 -10.53 -0.25
CA ALA A 118 5.41 -11.96 -0.50
C ALA A 118 5.60 -12.28 -1.99
N GLY A 119 6.40 -13.34 -2.28
CA GLY A 119 6.67 -13.81 -3.64
C GLY A 119 7.67 -12.97 -4.44
N MET A 120 8.30 -11.96 -3.84
CA MET A 120 9.35 -11.14 -4.44
C MET A 120 10.73 -11.77 -4.25
N ASN A 121 11.63 -11.55 -5.21
CA ASN A 121 13.05 -11.83 -5.04
C ASN A 121 13.73 -10.78 -4.12
N VAL A 122 15.01 -10.97 -3.80
CA VAL A 122 15.74 -10.11 -2.85
C VAL A 122 15.80 -8.66 -3.32
N GLU A 123 16.08 -8.42 -4.60
CA GLU A 123 16.19 -7.08 -5.18
C GLU A 123 14.83 -6.36 -5.18
N GLU A 124 13.78 -7.06 -5.60
CA GLU A 124 12.41 -6.54 -5.57
C GLU A 124 11.93 -6.20 -4.15
N LYS A 125 12.32 -7.01 -3.13
CA LYS A 125 12.03 -6.72 -1.72
C LYS A 125 12.75 -5.46 -1.26
N GLN A 126 14.04 -5.31 -1.57
CA GLN A 126 14.82 -4.13 -1.21
C GLN A 126 14.22 -2.85 -1.80
N ASP A 127 13.84 -2.89 -3.08
CA ASP A 127 13.15 -1.77 -3.72
C ASP A 127 11.81 -1.46 -3.02
N MET A 128 11.02 -2.49 -2.68
CA MET A 128 9.74 -2.29 -2.00
C MET A 128 9.94 -1.71 -0.59
N CYS A 129 10.95 -2.16 0.16
CA CYS A 129 11.32 -1.58 1.45
C CYS A 129 11.63 -0.09 1.32
N ARG A 130 12.45 0.28 0.32
CA ARG A 130 12.78 1.68 0.04
C ARG A 130 11.53 2.49 -0.25
N PHE A 131 10.65 2.04 -1.14
CA PHE A 131 9.40 2.75 -1.43
C PHE A 131 8.51 2.91 -0.19
N VAL A 132 8.45 1.91 0.69
CA VAL A 132 7.68 1.99 1.94
C VAL A 132 8.23 3.08 2.85
N LEU A 133 9.56 3.16 3.01
CA LEU A 133 10.23 4.20 3.79
C LEU A 133 10.02 5.59 3.16
N ASP A 134 10.25 5.73 1.85
CA ASP A 134 10.08 6.98 1.12
C ASP A 134 8.61 7.48 1.20
N VAL A 135 7.62 6.58 1.19
CA VAL A 135 6.20 6.95 1.40
C VAL A 135 5.96 7.55 2.79
N ASN A 136 6.60 7.02 3.82
CA ASN A 136 6.50 7.59 5.16
C ASN A 136 7.19 8.95 5.23
N ASP A 137 8.39 9.05 4.71
CA ASP A 137 9.25 10.24 4.82
C ASP A 137 8.72 11.40 3.94
N GLU A 138 8.37 11.15 2.69
CA GLU A 138 7.99 12.19 1.73
C GLU A 138 6.52 12.61 1.83
N PHE A 139 5.62 11.63 2.05
CA PHE A 139 4.17 11.90 2.12
C PHE A 139 3.63 12.02 3.55
N GLY A 140 4.44 11.72 4.58
CA GLY A 140 4.01 11.72 5.98
C GLY A 140 2.90 10.69 6.28
N THR A 141 2.78 9.67 5.43
CA THR A 141 1.76 8.63 5.56
C THR A 141 2.16 7.65 6.67
N THR A 142 1.30 7.45 7.65
CA THR A 142 1.50 6.39 8.64
C THR A 142 1.30 5.03 7.99
N ILE A 143 2.27 4.11 8.19
CA ILE A 143 2.20 2.78 7.59
C ILE A 143 2.02 1.72 8.67
N VAL A 144 1.11 0.79 8.46
CA VAL A 144 1.00 -0.46 9.23
C VAL A 144 1.29 -1.60 8.28
N LEU A 145 2.37 -2.31 8.55
CA LEU A 145 2.86 -3.42 7.76
C LEU A 145 2.59 -4.74 8.46
N ILE A 146 2.00 -5.71 7.76
CA ILE A 146 1.92 -7.11 8.19
C ILE A 146 2.91 -7.88 7.34
N GLU A 147 3.91 -8.47 7.98
CA GLU A 147 4.96 -9.27 7.33
C GLU A 147 5.43 -10.40 8.23
N HIS A 148 5.96 -11.45 7.62
CA HIS A 148 6.54 -12.59 8.30
C HIS A 148 8.06 -12.70 8.09
N ASP A 149 8.63 -11.88 7.22
CA ASP A 149 10.08 -11.74 7.02
C ASP A 149 10.66 -10.82 8.11
N MET A 150 11.20 -11.45 9.16
CA MET A 150 11.72 -10.68 10.32
C MET A 150 12.86 -9.74 9.96
N GLY A 151 13.69 -10.07 8.96
CA GLY A 151 14.72 -9.16 8.47
C GLY A 151 14.11 -7.84 8.02
N VAL A 152 13.14 -7.93 7.12
CA VAL A 152 12.39 -6.77 6.62
C VAL A 152 11.74 -6.00 7.77
N VAL A 153 10.98 -6.68 8.64
CA VAL A 153 10.26 -6.01 9.73
C VAL A 153 11.20 -5.24 10.63
N MET A 154 12.35 -5.84 11.01
CA MET A 154 13.31 -5.21 11.92
C MET A 154 14.07 -4.05 11.27
N ASP A 155 14.23 -4.08 9.94
CA ASP A 155 15.00 -3.05 9.21
C ASP A 155 14.19 -1.77 8.94
N ILE A 156 12.85 -1.89 8.76
CA ILE A 156 12.04 -0.74 8.29
C ILE A 156 10.97 -0.27 9.28
N SER A 157 10.86 -0.89 10.48
CA SER A 157 9.80 -0.54 11.42
C SER A 157 10.32 0.27 12.61
N ASP A 158 9.58 1.31 13.01
CA ASP A 158 9.83 2.05 14.25
C ASP A 158 9.31 1.27 15.49
N ARG A 159 8.24 0.49 15.29
CA ARG A 159 7.59 -0.28 16.34
C ARG A 159 7.07 -1.59 15.78
N VAL A 160 7.31 -2.67 16.52
CA VAL A 160 6.90 -4.03 16.15
C VAL A 160 5.93 -4.58 17.20
N VAL A 161 4.83 -5.15 16.73
CA VAL A 161 3.87 -5.90 17.53
C VAL A 161 3.87 -7.34 17.05
N VAL A 162 4.23 -8.27 17.93
CA VAL A 162 4.28 -9.71 17.60
C VAL A 162 3.02 -10.39 18.09
N LEU A 163 2.39 -11.11 17.19
CA LEU A 163 1.20 -11.94 17.47
C LEU A 163 1.55 -13.42 17.28
N ASP A 164 1.21 -14.23 18.26
CA ASP A 164 1.28 -15.69 18.20
C ASP A 164 -0.10 -16.28 18.53
N TYR A 165 -0.67 -17.05 17.61
CA TYR A 165 -2.05 -17.57 17.70
C TYR A 165 -3.07 -16.53 18.18
N GLY A 166 -2.95 -15.29 17.70
CA GLY A 166 -3.87 -14.19 18.03
C GLY A 166 -3.62 -13.53 19.39
N LYS A 167 -2.60 -13.95 20.12
CA LYS A 167 -2.16 -13.30 21.38
C LYS A 167 -0.97 -12.42 21.11
N LYS A 168 -0.96 -11.22 21.70
CA LYS A 168 0.19 -10.34 21.66
C LYS A 168 1.27 -10.84 22.60
N ILE A 169 2.44 -11.22 22.07
CA ILE A 169 3.59 -11.73 22.82
C ILE A 169 4.77 -10.75 22.85
N GLY A 170 4.76 -9.71 21.97
CA GLY A 170 5.77 -8.67 21.95
C GLY A 170 5.19 -7.34 21.47
N ASP A 171 5.74 -6.23 21.98
CA ASP A 171 5.33 -4.88 21.61
C ASP A 171 6.42 -3.90 22.03
N GLY A 172 7.14 -3.31 21.07
CA GLY A 172 8.25 -2.41 21.35
C GLY A 172 9.04 -2.04 20.10
N THR A 173 10.22 -1.47 20.30
CA THR A 173 11.16 -1.24 19.20
C THR A 173 11.67 -2.56 18.63
N PRO A 174 12.22 -2.57 17.39
CA PRO A 174 12.83 -3.78 16.82
C PRO A 174 13.86 -4.43 17.74
N GLU A 175 14.68 -3.63 18.44
CA GLU A 175 15.69 -4.13 19.36
C GLU A 175 15.06 -4.79 20.60
N GLU A 176 14.04 -4.18 21.21
CA GLU A 176 13.32 -4.74 22.35
C GLU A 176 12.63 -6.06 21.98
N VAL A 177 12.00 -6.12 20.82
CA VAL A 177 11.29 -7.32 20.33
C VAL A 177 12.28 -8.44 19.99
N ARG A 178 13.44 -8.11 19.39
CA ARG A 178 14.51 -9.08 19.09
C ARG A 178 15.05 -9.78 20.34
N ASN A 179 15.08 -9.07 21.47
CA ASN A 179 15.60 -9.57 22.75
C ASN A 179 14.51 -10.16 23.66
N ASN A 180 13.25 -10.17 23.23
CA ASN A 180 12.13 -10.68 24.02
C ASN A 180 12.13 -12.23 24.04
N ALA A 181 12.19 -12.83 25.23
CA ALA A 181 12.27 -14.28 25.40
C ALA A 181 11.04 -15.02 24.85
N ASP A 182 9.82 -14.46 24.98
CA ASP A 182 8.59 -15.06 24.46
C ASP A 182 8.59 -15.07 22.94
N VAL A 183 9.08 -13.99 22.31
CA VAL A 183 9.21 -13.88 20.85
C VAL A 183 10.25 -14.87 20.33
N ILE A 184 11.42 -14.94 20.98
CA ILE A 184 12.48 -15.89 20.63
C ILE A 184 11.97 -17.32 20.72
N SER A 185 11.28 -17.68 21.80
CA SER A 185 10.71 -19.01 22.03
C SER A 185 9.67 -19.37 20.96
N ALA A 186 8.79 -18.46 20.59
CA ALA A 186 7.78 -18.68 19.56
C ALA A 186 8.39 -18.87 18.17
N TYR A 187 9.49 -18.16 17.86
CA TYR A 187 10.19 -18.25 16.58
C TYR A 187 11.13 -19.47 16.47
N LEU A 188 11.87 -19.78 17.54
CA LEU A 188 12.81 -20.92 17.57
C LEU A 188 12.17 -22.22 18.06
N GLY A 189 11.05 -22.13 18.80
CA GLY A 189 10.32 -23.29 19.31
C GLY A 189 9.46 -24.02 18.27
N THR A 190 9.34 -23.51 17.05
CA THR A 190 8.61 -24.15 15.94
C THR A 190 9.46 -25.11 15.11
N SER A 191 10.64 -25.48 15.57
CA SER A 191 11.44 -26.58 15.01
C SER A 191 10.92 -27.93 15.55
N HIS A 192 9.71 -28.32 15.11
CA HIS A 192 9.19 -29.68 15.26
C HIS A 192 9.03 -30.34 13.91
#